data_95496e9dda351f80bf481a4aa63beafc
#
_entry.id   95496e9dda351f80bf481a4aa63beafc
#
_cell.length_a   1.000
_cell.length_b   1.000
_cell.length_c   1.000
_cell.angle_alpha   90.00
_cell.angle_beta   90.00
_cell.angle_gamma   90.00
#
_symmetry.space_group_name_H-M   'P 1'
#
loop_
_entity.id
_entity.type
_entity.pdbx_description
1 polymer ?
#
loop_
_entity_poly.entity_id
_entity_poly.type
_entity_poly.pdbx_seq_one_letter_code
_entity_poly.pdbx_strand_id
1 'polypeptide(L)'
;MLFFCVLIAPFSYSQTQIKIATLAPQNSDWANRFIDGSKEISERTEGRIRLKFYWGGAQGGAKKNKQKIKIGQLQGGTFSPNDFQASFPDLNIYGLPFLFKNMDEVRHVRRLVDDDLKAGFKELGFDTYGFASGGFAYIMSNEPIKGYDDLKDKKIWLPQGDLISYKAMKALNLLPISLPITDVLTGLQTGLIDIVAIPPVVALALQWHTKVKYVTKIPVLYVMGFLAIDSRTVKRLRPDDEMVLSEVLESIYKDVDLMSEKDTNDAMQALLNIGLIEVTFDENEYNKLTDLLIQPNQEMADDGMFSKELYDQISMYIN
;
A
#
# COMPACT_ATOMS: atom_id res chain seq x y z
N MET A 1 -5.95 65.05 -26.87
CA MET A 1 -5.03 64.11 -26.23
C MET A 1 -5.86 62.96 -25.68
N LEU A 2 -6.00 61.87 -26.47
CA LEU A 2 -6.78 60.69 -26.09
C LEU A 2 -5.86 59.76 -25.27
N PHE A 3 -6.21 59.53 -24.00
CA PHE A 3 -5.55 58.50 -23.16
C PHE A 3 -6.13 57.14 -23.51
N PHE A 4 -5.32 56.31 -24.12
CA PHE A 4 -5.64 54.89 -24.36
C PHE A 4 -5.35 54.11 -23.07
N CYS A 5 -6.38 53.85 -22.26
CA CYS A 5 -6.25 52.89 -21.13
C CYS A 5 -6.19 51.48 -21.69
N VAL A 6 -5.02 50.90 -21.76
CA VAL A 6 -4.86 49.46 -22.00
C VAL A 6 -5.32 48.72 -20.76
N LEU A 7 -6.53 48.18 -20.80
CA LEU A 7 -7.03 47.23 -19.81
C LEU A 7 -6.24 45.93 -19.98
N ILE A 8 -5.19 45.73 -19.16
CA ILE A 8 -4.54 44.43 -19.00
C ILE A 8 -5.53 43.56 -18.24
N ALA A 9 -6.31 42.76 -18.94
CA ALA A 9 -7.13 41.73 -18.34
C ALA A 9 -6.17 40.75 -17.61
N PRO A 10 -6.36 40.45 -16.31
CA PRO A 10 -5.56 39.44 -15.65
C PRO A 10 -5.82 38.12 -16.35
N PHE A 11 -4.76 37.47 -16.84
CA PHE A 11 -4.84 36.10 -17.33
C PHE A 11 -5.33 35.22 -16.18
N SER A 12 -6.62 34.93 -16.13
CA SER A 12 -7.22 33.99 -15.21
C SER A 12 -6.79 32.60 -15.63
N TYR A 13 -5.68 32.12 -15.10
CA TYR A 13 -5.30 30.72 -15.30
C TYR A 13 -6.35 29.81 -14.63
N SER A 14 -6.92 28.90 -15.41
CA SER A 14 -7.87 27.93 -14.89
C SER A 14 -7.20 27.06 -13.83
N GLN A 15 -7.68 27.16 -12.60
CA GLN A 15 -7.22 26.32 -11.48
C GLN A 15 -7.59 24.87 -11.72
N THR A 16 -6.60 23.97 -11.65
CA THR A 16 -6.81 22.52 -11.70
C THR A 16 -6.90 21.97 -10.29
N GLN A 17 -8.08 21.47 -9.90
CA GLN A 17 -8.26 20.77 -8.64
C GLN A 17 -8.13 19.26 -8.87
N ILE A 18 -7.13 18.63 -8.25
CA ILE A 18 -6.91 17.18 -8.27
C ILE A 18 -7.53 16.59 -6.99
N LYS A 19 -8.67 15.91 -7.15
CA LYS A 19 -9.40 15.27 -6.05
C LYS A 19 -8.90 13.85 -5.87
N ILE A 20 -8.42 13.54 -4.67
CA ILE A 20 -7.75 12.29 -4.31
C ILE A 20 -8.51 11.63 -3.17
N ALA A 21 -8.92 10.36 -3.35
CA ALA A 21 -9.52 9.56 -2.30
C ALA A 21 -8.48 8.68 -1.59
N THR A 22 -8.57 8.56 -0.27
CA THR A 22 -7.66 7.71 0.52
C THR A 22 -8.37 7.05 1.69
N LEU A 23 -7.92 5.85 2.06
CA LEU A 23 -8.33 5.17 3.28
C LEU A 23 -7.54 5.64 4.50
N ALA A 24 -6.41 6.33 4.31
CA ALA A 24 -5.58 6.81 5.40
C ALA A 24 -6.34 7.77 6.32
N PRO A 25 -6.18 7.67 7.64
CA PRO A 25 -6.73 8.63 8.58
C PRO A 25 -6.12 10.02 8.38
N GLN A 26 -6.92 11.07 8.50
CA GLN A 26 -6.48 12.46 8.28
C GLN A 26 -5.37 12.92 9.23
N ASN A 27 -5.30 12.35 10.42
CA ASN A 27 -4.35 12.77 11.48
C ASN A 27 -3.11 11.85 11.54
N SER A 28 -2.83 11.09 10.50
CA SER A 28 -1.61 10.30 10.43
C SER A 28 -0.43 11.13 9.95
N ASP A 29 0.80 10.77 10.34
CA ASP A 29 2.03 11.44 9.88
C ASP A 29 2.15 11.40 8.35
N TRP A 30 1.73 10.29 7.76
CA TRP A 30 1.61 10.16 6.31
C TRP A 30 0.68 11.23 5.71
N ALA A 31 -0.51 11.42 6.29
CA ALA A 31 -1.47 12.43 5.81
C ALA A 31 -0.91 13.86 5.94
N ASN A 32 -0.22 14.16 7.04
CA ASN A 32 0.38 15.47 7.26
C ASN A 32 1.39 15.85 6.18
N ARG A 33 2.22 14.89 5.73
CA ARG A 33 3.18 15.10 4.64
C ARG A 33 2.50 15.44 3.31
N PHE A 34 1.42 14.73 2.97
CA PHE A 34 0.63 15.04 1.77
C PHE A 34 -0.12 16.38 1.89
N ILE A 35 -0.56 16.75 3.07
CA ILE A 35 -1.17 18.08 3.32
C ILE A 35 -0.13 19.18 3.11
N ASP A 36 1.07 19.03 3.65
CA ASP A 36 2.14 20.03 3.50
C ASP A 36 2.64 20.09 2.05
N GLY A 37 2.86 18.96 1.39
CA GLY A 37 3.17 18.93 -0.05
C GLY A 37 2.08 19.53 -0.92
N SER A 38 0.80 19.39 -0.54
CA SER A 38 -0.31 20.06 -1.23
C SER A 38 -0.22 21.58 -1.14
N LYS A 39 0.21 22.11 0.00
CA LYS A 39 0.47 23.55 0.16
C LYS A 39 1.64 23.99 -0.70
N GLU A 40 2.76 23.25 -0.66
CA GLU A 40 3.95 23.54 -1.48
C GLU A 40 3.63 23.54 -2.97
N ILE A 41 2.91 22.51 -3.47
CA ILE A 41 2.47 22.47 -4.87
C ILE A 41 1.63 23.71 -5.21
N SER A 42 0.68 24.07 -4.35
CA SER A 42 -0.16 25.24 -4.60
C SER A 42 0.65 26.54 -4.62
N GLU A 43 1.60 26.71 -3.73
CA GLU A 43 2.48 27.89 -3.66
C GLU A 43 3.40 27.97 -4.89
N ARG A 44 4.10 26.90 -5.21
CA ARG A 44 5.04 26.85 -6.36
C ARG A 44 4.34 26.97 -7.71
N THR A 45 3.07 26.58 -7.79
CA THR A 45 2.24 26.73 -9.00
C THR A 45 1.33 27.97 -8.95
N GLU A 46 1.55 28.92 -8.03
CA GLU A 46 0.75 30.15 -7.86
C GLU A 46 -0.75 29.86 -7.79
N GLY A 47 -1.15 28.75 -7.16
CA GLY A 47 -2.53 28.31 -7.01
C GLY A 47 -3.14 27.64 -8.24
N ARG A 48 -2.37 27.41 -9.32
CA ARG A 48 -2.87 26.73 -10.53
C ARG A 48 -3.18 25.24 -10.28
N ILE A 49 -2.43 24.56 -9.40
CA ILE A 49 -2.73 23.23 -8.94
C ILE A 49 -3.15 23.24 -7.48
N ARG A 50 -4.22 22.52 -7.16
CA ARG A 50 -4.65 22.24 -5.78
C ARG A 50 -5.00 20.79 -5.61
N LEU A 51 -4.35 20.10 -4.68
CA LEU A 51 -4.73 18.76 -4.27
C LEU A 51 -5.84 18.84 -3.22
N LYS A 52 -6.90 18.05 -3.39
CA LYS A 52 -7.99 17.91 -2.43
C LYS A 52 -8.13 16.46 -2.02
N PHE A 53 -7.73 16.16 -0.79
CA PHE A 53 -7.84 14.82 -0.24
C PHE A 53 -9.21 14.57 0.41
N TYR A 54 -9.72 13.35 0.24
CA TYR A 54 -10.87 12.80 0.94
C TYR A 54 -10.36 11.61 1.79
N TRP A 55 -10.19 11.87 3.07
CA TRP A 55 -9.57 10.98 4.03
C TRP A 55 -10.53 9.91 4.56
N GLY A 56 -9.97 8.84 5.20
CA GLY A 56 -10.70 7.86 5.98
C GLY A 56 -11.77 7.09 5.20
N GLY A 57 -11.59 6.92 3.91
CA GLY A 57 -12.56 6.18 3.09
C GLY A 57 -13.86 6.95 2.79
N ALA A 58 -13.92 8.27 2.99
CA ALA A 58 -15.12 9.09 2.74
C ALA A 58 -15.70 8.94 1.34
N GLN A 59 -14.90 8.50 0.35
CA GLN A 59 -15.33 8.25 -1.02
C GLN A 59 -15.64 6.78 -1.32
N GLY A 60 -15.46 5.88 -0.33
CA GLY A 60 -15.60 4.43 -0.42
C GLY A 60 -14.27 3.72 -0.63
N GLY A 61 -14.32 2.40 -0.85
CA GLY A 61 -13.13 1.58 -1.08
C GLY A 61 -12.56 1.70 -2.50
N ALA A 62 -11.44 1.03 -2.75
CA ALA A 62 -10.65 1.12 -3.98
C ALA A 62 -11.46 0.88 -5.26
N LYS A 63 -12.29 -0.16 -5.31
CA LYS A 63 -13.15 -0.45 -6.47
C LYS A 63 -14.04 0.74 -6.84
N LYS A 64 -14.69 1.34 -5.84
CA LYS A 64 -15.56 2.51 -6.04
C LYS A 64 -14.76 3.74 -6.44
N ASN A 65 -13.59 3.93 -5.87
CA ASN A 65 -12.69 5.05 -6.20
C ASN A 65 -12.19 4.94 -7.66
N LYS A 66 -11.77 3.75 -8.10
CA LYS A 66 -11.40 3.53 -9.52
C LYS A 66 -12.55 3.84 -10.49
N GLN A 67 -13.79 3.48 -10.14
CA GLN A 67 -14.96 3.84 -10.94
C GLN A 67 -15.15 5.37 -11.02
N LYS A 68 -15.03 6.08 -9.89
CA LYS A 68 -15.14 7.53 -9.82
C LYS A 68 -14.03 8.24 -10.61
N ILE A 69 -12.80 7.70 -10.60
CA ILE A 69 -11.69 8.20 -11.40
C ILE A 69 -11.99 8.01 -12.89
N LYS A 70 -12.46 6.83 -13.28
CA LYS A 70 -12.81 6.53 -14.69
C LYS A 70 -13.80 7.52 -15.27
N ILE A 71 -14.78 7.97 -14.48
CA ILE A 71 -15.82 8.94 -14.91
C ILE A 71 -15.49 10.40 -14.57
N GLY A 72 -14.27 10.68 -14.06
CA GLY A 72 -13.78 12.04 -13.78
C GLY A 72 -14.32 12.71 -12.52
N GLN A 73 -15.04 12.00 -11.65
CA GLN A 73 -15.49 12.53 -10.35
C GLN A 73 -14.33 12.69 -9.35
N LEU A 74 -13.34 11.82 -9.44
CA LEU A 74 -12.04 11.91 -8.77
C LEU A 74 -10.95 11.97 -9.86
N GLN A 75 -9.79 12.51 -9.51
CA GLN A 75 -8.61 12.54 -10.37
C GLN A 75 -7.55 11.55 -9.91
N GLY A 76 -7.62 11.07 -8.67
CA GLY A 76 -6.68 10.11 -8.14
C GLY A 76 -7.19 9.42 -6.88
N GLY A 77 -6.38 8.49 -6.40
CA GLY A 77 -6.62 7.78 -5.14
C GLY A 77 -5.36 7.07 -4.68
N THR A 78 -5.33 6.73 -3.38
CA THR A 78 -4.30 5.84 -2.85
C THR A 78 -4.79 4.40 -2.92
N PHE A 79 -3.89 3.50 -3.29
CA PHE A 79 -4.17 2.11 -3.58
C PHE A 79 -3.09 1.20 -3.03
N SER A 80 -3.42 -0.08 -2.92
CA SER A 80 -2.49 -1.19 -2.73
C SER A 80 -2.30 -1.96 -4.04
N PRO A 81 -1.26 -2.81 -4.17
CA PRO A 81 -1.06 -3.68 -5.32
C PRO A 81 -2.30 -4.50 -5.69
N ASN A 82 -2.97 -5.09 -4.71
CA ASN A 82 -4.19 -5.90 -4.91
C ASN A 82 -5.31 -5.18 -5.64
N ASP A 83 -5.37 -3.85 -5.50
CA ASP A 83 -6.40 -3.05 -6.17
C ASP A 83 -6.24 -3.03 -7.69
N PHE A 84 -5.05 -3.35 -8.19
CA PHE A 84 -4.74 -3.40 -9.62
C PHE A 84 -4.42 -4.82 -10.14
N GLN A 85 -4.57 -5.86 -9.32
CA GLN A 85 -4.20 -7.23 -9.66
C GLN A 85 -4.71 -7.70 -11.03
N ALA A 86 -5.96 -7.40 -11.38
CA ALA A 86 -6.55 -7.82 -12.66
C ALA A 86 -6.05 -7.02 -13.87
N SER A 87 -5.48 -5.83 -13.68
CA SER A 87 -5.05 -4.93 -14.76
C SER A 87 -3.54 -4.78 -14.84
N PHE A 88 -2.83 -5.01 -13.74
CA PHE A 88 -1.38 -4.97 -13.64
C PHE A 88 -0.90 -5.99 -12.60
N PRO A 89 -0.83 -7.27 -12.99
CA PRO A 89 -0.49 -8.37 -12.07
C PRO A 89 0.86 -8.23 -11.39
N ASP A 90 1.87 -7.69 -12.08
CA ASP A 90 3.26 -7.60 -11.60
C ASP A 90 3.43 -6.78 -10.32
N LEU A 91 2.53 -5.83 -10.05
CA LEU A 91 2.53 -5.11 -8.78
C LEU A 91 2.42 -6.02 -7.55
N ASN A 92 1.78 -7.18 -7.70
CA ASN A 92 1.53 -8.07 -6.59
C ASN A 92 2.76 -8.86 -6.14
N ILE A 93 3.86 -8.79 -6.90
CA ILE A 93 5.09 -9.51 -6.58
C ILE A 93 5.62 -9.16 -5.17
N TYR A 94 5.48 -7.90 -4.75
CA TYR A 94 5.88 -7.48 -3.41
C TYR A 94 5.03 -8.05 -2.28
N GLY A 95 3.79 -8.42 -2.58
CA GLY A 95 2.84 -9.00 -1.63
C GLY A 95 2.86 -10.52 -1.55
N LEU A 96 3.82 -11.20 -2.19
CA LEU A 96 3.97 -12.65 -2.04
C LEU A 96 4.32 -13.01 -0.60
N PRO A 97 3.54 -13.89 0.05
CA PRO A 97 3.85 -14.32 1.41
C PRO A 97 5.22 -14.99 1.51
N PHE A 98 5.98 -14.59 2.53
CA PHE A 98 7.32 -15.10 2.84
C PHE A 98 8.37 -14.94 1.73
N LEU A 99 8.16 -14.03 0.77
CA LEU A 99 9.14 -13.75 -0.28
C LEU A 99 10.38 -13.05 0.29
N PHE A 100 10.18 -12.04 1.15
CA PHE A 100 11.26 -11.24 1.72
C PHE A 100 11.46 -11.53 3.20
N LYS A 101 12.71 -11.69 3.62
CA LYS A 101 13.10 -11.92 5.01
C LYS A 101 13.33 -10.63 5.80
N ASN A 102 13.73 -9.56 5.11
CA ASN A 102 14.12 -8.29 5.72
C ASN A 102 13.99 -7.11 4.76
N MET A 103 14.13 -5.89 5.27
CA MET A 103 14.01 -4.66 4.49
C MET A 103 15.17 -4.44 3.52
N ASP A 104 16.33 -5.06 3.72
CA ASP A 104 17.46 -4.94 2.79
C ASP A 104 17.16 -5.65 1.46
N GLU A 105 16.57 -6.84 1.53
CA GLU A 105 16.09 -7.56 0.35
C GLU A 105 15.03 -6.75 -0.39
N VAL A 106 14.04 -6.20 0.33
CA VAL A 106 13.00 -5.34 -0.27
C VAL A 106 13.64 -4.13 -0.97
N ARG A 107 14.52 -3.39 -0.28
CA ARG A 107 15.19 -2.22 -0.85
C ARG A 107 16.05 -2.58 -2.07
N HIS A 108 16.68 -3.75 -2.05
CA HIS A 108 17.46 -4.22 -3.19
C HIS A 108 16.58 -4.45 -4.40
N VAL A 109 15.51 -5.22 -4.26
CA VAL A 109 14.55 -5.52 -5.34
C VAL A 109 13.88 -4.25 -5.85
N ARG A 110 13.45 -3.34 -4.96
CA ARG A 110 12.81 -2.09 -5.35
C ARG A 110 13.68 -1.22 -6.26
N ARG A 111 14.99 -1.15 -6.01
CA ARG A 111 15.92 -0.42 -6.89
C ARG A 111 16.00 -0.99 -8.32
N LEU A 112 15.63 -2.25 -8.50
CA LEU A 112 15.70 -2.93 -9.78
C LEU A 112 14.39 -2.88 -10.56
N VAL A 113 13.24 -2.86 -9.87
CA VAL A 113 11.95 -3.06 -10.53
C VAL A 113 10.95 -1.90 -10.37
N ASP A 114 11.13 -0.98 -9.42
CA ASP A 114 10.16 0.10 -9.16
C ASP A 114 9.95 1.01 -10.38
N ASP A 115 11.00 1.28 -11.16
CA ASP A 115 10.88 2.15 -12.35
C ASP A 115 10.09 1.47 -13.47
N ASP A 116 10.29 0.18 -13.69
CA ASP A 116 9.51 -0.60 -14.66
C ASP A 116 8.03 -0.69 -14.24
N LEU A 117 7.78 -0.88 -12.94
CA LEU A 117 6.42 -0.88 -12.42
C LEU A 117 5.75 0.49 -12.58
N LYS A 118 6.45 1.60 -12.34
CA LYS A 118 5.92 2.95 -12.60
C LYS A 118 5.61 3.16 -14.08
N ALA A 119 6.47 2.69 -14.99
CA ALA A 119 6.26 2.76 -16.42
C ALA A 119 5.00 1.96 -16.84
N GLY A 120 4.81 0.74 -16.32
CA GLY A 120 3.63 -0.08 -16.57
C GLY A 120 2.34 0.61 -16.09
N PHE A 121 2.37 1.34 -14.97
CA PHE A 121 1.24 2.16 -14.53
C PHE A 121 0.87 3.25 -15.53
N LYS A 122 1.86 3.89 -16.11
CA LYS A 122 1.65 4.93 -17.10
C LYS A 122 0.95 4.39 -18.36
N GLU A 123 1.26 3.16 -18.76
CA GLU A 123 0.58 2.46 -19.87
C GLU A 123 -0.89 2.16 -19.54
N LEU A 124 -1.23 1.91 -18.28
CA LEU A 124 -2.61 1.76 -17.80
C LEU A 124 -3.39 3.07 -17.73
N GLY A 125 -2.74 4.21 -17.98
CA GLY A 125 -3.35 5.53 -17.92
C GLY A 125 -3.35 6.15 -16.53
N PHE A 126 -2.42 5.74 -15.66
CA PHE A 126 -2.18 6.34 -14.35
C PHE A 126 -0.74 6.81 -14.21
N ASP A 127 -0.53 7.96 -13.61
CA ASP A 127 0.77 8.42 -13.14
C ASP A 127 0.91 8.12 -11.66
N THR A 128 2.03 7.52 -11.26
CA THR A 128 2.44 7.34 -9.86
C THR A 128 3.83 7.91 -9.65
N TYR A 129 4.07 8.44 -8.45
CA TYR A 129 5.27 9.21 -8.11
C TYR A 129 6.18 8.46 -7.15
N GLY A 130 5.80 7.26 -6.77
CA GLY A 130 6.56 6.37 -5.90
C GLY A 130 5.68 5.34 -5.21
N PHE A 131 6.34 4.40 -4.58
CA PHE A 131 5.72 3.38 -3.75
C PHE A 131 6.13 3.63 -2.29
N ALA A 132 5.15 3.78 -1.40
CA ALA A 132 5.40 3.96 0.03
C ALA A 132 5.48 2.60 0.71
N SER A 133 6.54 2.34 1.45
CA SER A 133 6.66 1.19 2.32
C SER A 133 5.65 1.28 3.47
N GLY A 134 4.84 0.25 3.64
CA GLY A 134 4.04 0.03 4.85
C GLY A 134 4.73 -0.88 5.86
N GLY A 135 5.95 -1.36 5.53
CA GLY A 135 6.67 -2.34 6.33
C GLY A 135 6.16 -3.77 6.18
N PHE A 136 6.66 -4.65 7.02
CA PHE A 136 6.18 -6.03 7.06
C PHE A 136 4.90 -6.18 7.86
N ALA A 137 4.02 -7.05 7.38
CA ALA A 137 2.91 -7.55 8.14
C ALA A 137 3.40 -8.64 9.11
N TYR A 138 3.01 -8.52 10.38
CA TYR A 138 3.27 -9.50 11.43
C TYR A 138 1.96 -10.15 11.87
N ILE A 139 2.04 -11.41 12.29
CA ILE A 139 0.88 -12.14 12.80
C ILE A 139 0.44 -11.54 14.14
N MET A 140 -0.85 -11.21 14.24
CA MET A 140 -1.48 -10.82 15.50
C MET A 140 -2.70 -11.70 15.77
N SER A 141 -2.84 -12.19 17.02
CA SER A 141 -3.79 -13.24 17.38
C SER A 141 -4.18 -13.20 18.86
N ASN A 142 -5.19 -14.00 19.25
CA ASN A 142 -5.57 -14.20 20.65
C ASN A 142 -4.90 -15.43 21.30
N GLU A 143 -4.21 -16.23 20.53
CA GLU A 143 -3.40 -17.36 20.99
C GLU A 143 -1.96 -17.23 20.44
N PRO A 144 -0.93 -17.72 21.16
CA PRO A 144 0.44 -17.63 20.69
C PRO A 144 0.64 -18.52 19.45
N ILE A 145 1.21 -17.94 18.39
CA ILE A 145 1.57 -18.64 17.15
C ILE A 145 3.08 -18.79 17.10
N LYS A 146 3.57 -20.01 17.27
CA LYS A 146 5.02 -20.34 17.36
C LYS A 146 5.53 -21.12 16.17
N GLY A 147 4.63 -21.71 15.37
CA GLY A 147 4.96 -22.52 14.23
C GLY A 147 3.79 -22.75 13.29
N TYR A 148 4.02 -23.49 12.21
CA TYR A 148 3.01 -23.77 11.19
C TYR A 148 1.77 -24.48 11.76
N ASP A 149 1.97 -25.43 12.69
CA ASP A 149 0.85 -26.18 13.25
C ASP A 149 -0.13 -25.31 14.04
N ASP A 150 0.34 -24.22 14.65
CA ASP A 150 -0.51 -23.27 15.37
C ASP A 150 -1.42 -22.45 14.44
N LEU A 151 -1.10 -22.41 13.13
CA LEU A 151 -1.93 -21.74 12.10
C LEU A 151 -3.08 -22.61 11.62
N LYS A 152 -2.99 -23.94 11.80
CA LYS A 152 -4.03 -24.87 11.36
C LYS A 152 -5.33 -24.62 12.10
N ASP A 153 -6.45 -24.80 11.38
CA ASP A 153 -7.80 -24.62 11.90
C ASP A 153 -8.12 -23.18 12.40
N LYS A 154 -7.19 -22.23 12.26
CA LYS A 154 -7.43 -20.81 12.56
C LYS A 154 -8.01 -20.09 11.36
N LYS A 155 -8.98 -19.23 11.60
CA LYS A 155 -9.59 -18.36 10.60
C LYS A 155 -8.69 -17.14 10.39
N ILE A 156 -7.94 -17.14 9.30
CA ILE A 156 -6.91 -16.14 8.99
C ILE A 156 -7.50 -15.10 8.04
N TRP A 157 -7.49 -13.85 8.44
CA TRP A 157 -8.00 -12.77 7.61
C TRP A 157 -7.13 -12.52 6.38
N LEU A 158 -7.80 -12.29 5.26
CA LEU A 158 -7.23 -11.73 4.03
C LEU A 158 -8.04 -10.54 3.55
N PRO A 159 -7.40 -9.53 2.95
CA PRO A 159 -8.11 -8.47 2.24
C PRO A 159 -9.02 -9.03 1.16
N GLN A 160 -10.20 -8.42 1.01
CA GLN A 160 -11.13 -8.82 -0.04
C GLN A 160 -10.49 -8.61 -1.43
N GLY A 161 -10.40 -9.69 -2.20
CA GLY A 161 -9.82 -9.67 -3.55
C GLY A 161 -8.33 -10.02 -3.60
N ASP A 162 -7.69 -10.30 -2.47
CA ASP A 162 -6.30 -10.78 -2.43
C ASP A 162 -6.23 -12.27 -2.84
N LEU A 163 -6.12 -12.51 -4.13
CA LEU A 163 -6.06 -13.86 -4.70
C LEU A 163 -4.71 -14.53 -4.46
N ILE A 164 -3.63 -13.77 -4.39
CA ILE A 164 -2.27 -14.30 -4.15
C ILE A 164 -2.19 -14.90 -2.76
N SER A 165 -2.46 -14.10 -1.73
CA SER A 165 -2.46 -14.62 -0.36
C SER A 165 -3.50 -15.74 -0.17
N TYR A 166 -4.65 -15.67 -0.85
CA TYR A 166 -5.65 -16.74 -0.81
C TYR A 166 -5.09 -18.06 -1.36
N LYS A 167 -4.47 -18.04 -2.56
CA LYS A 167 -3.85 -19.25 -3.15
C LYS A 167 -2.71 -19.78 -2.29
N ALA A 168 -1.83 -18.90 -1.79
CA ALA A 168 -0.73 -19.29 -0.90
C ALA A 168 -1.24 -19.97 0.38
N MET A 169 -2.26 -19.42 1.05
CA MET A 169 -2.84 -20.04 2.23
C MET A 169 -3.52 -21.37 1.93
N LYS A 170 -4.20 -21.49 0.77
CA LYS A 170 -4.78 -22.78 0.33
C LYS A 170 -3.71 -23.83 0.08
N ALA A 171 -2.59 -23.46 -0.53
CA ALA A 171 -1.46 -24.37 -0.72
C ALA A 171 -0.87 -24.85 0.62
N LEU A 172 -0.90 -23.99 1.64
CA LEU A 172 -0.51 -24.33 3.02
C LEU A 172 -1.63 -25.05 3.81
N ASN A 173 -2.76 -25.42 3.19
CA ASN A 173 -3.91 -26.02 3.86
C ASN A 173 -4.44 -25.18 5.07
N LEU A 174 -4.38 -23.86 4.97
CA LEU A 174 -4.89 -22.93 5.96
C LEU A 174 -6.32 -22.47 5.62
N LEU A 175 -7.00 -21.79 6.56
CA LEU A 175 -8.38 -21.33 6.43
C LEU A 175 -8.46 -19.81 6.19
N PRO A 176 -8.32 -19.31 4.95
CA PRO A 176 -8.45 -17.89 4.65
C PRO A 176 -9.91 -17.41 4.75
N ILE A 177 -10.11 -16.31 5.45
CA ILE A 177 -11.39 -15.58 5.55
C ILE A 177 -11.22 -14.22 4.87
N SER A 178 -11.88 -14.04 3.75
CA SER A 178 -11.80 -12.79 2.98
C SER A 178 -12.84 -11.78 3.46
N LEU A 179 -12.37 -10.65 4.01
CA LEU A 179 -13.23 -9.55 4.48
C LEU A 179 -12.67 -8.19 4.02
N PRO A 180 -13.56 -7.20 3.78
CA PRO A 180 -13.14 -5.81 3.65
C PRO A 180 -12.39 -5.34 4.91
N ILE A 181 -11.40 -4.47 4.76
CA ILE A 181 -10.60 -3.94 5.88
C ILE A 181 -11.47 -3.26 6.96
N THR A 182 -12.60 -2.66 6.54
CA THR A 182 -13.56 -2.01 7.44
C THR A 182 -14.27 -2.97 8.39
N ASP A 183 -14.32 -4.25 8.06
CA ASP A 183 -15.10 -5.26 8.79
C ASP A 183 -14.22 -6.11 9.74
N VAL A 184 -12.90 -5.93 9.64
CA VAL A 184 -11.92 -6.76 10.38
C VAL A 184 -12.04 -6.60 11.89
N LEU A 185 -12.19 -5.37 12.40
CA LEU A 185 -12.34 -5.14 13.83
C LEU A 185 -13.55 -5.89 14.39
N THR A 186 -14.68 -5.85 13.69
CA THR A 186 -15.89 -6.61 14.03
C THR A 186 -15.65 -8.11 13.90
N GLY A 187 -14.94 -8.56 12.86
CA GLY A 187 -14.57 -9.95 12.67
C GLY A 187 -13.72 -10.52 13.82
N LEU A 188 -12.75 -9.76 14.31
CA LEU A 188 -11.97 -10.10 15.52
C LEU A 188 -12.82 -10.12 16.78
N GLN A 189 -13.75 -9.16 16.93
CA GLN A 189 -14.64 -9.07 18.10
C GLN A 189 -15.61 -10.25 18.19
N THR A 190 -16.12 -10.71 17.07
CA THR A 190 -17.11 -11.79 16.99
C THR A 190 -16.51 -13.19 16.86
N GLY A 191 -15.18 -13.28 16.72
CA GLY A 191 -14.49 -14.54 16.45
C GLY A 191 -14.77 -15.08 15.04
N LEU A 192 -15.17 -14.23 14.10
CA LEU A 192 -15.24 -14.59 12.68
C LEU A 192 -13.84 -14.80 12.09
N ILE A 193 -12.84 -14.07 12.60
CA ILE A 193 -11.42 -14.23 12.32
C ILE A 193 -10.64 -14.35 13.64
N ASP A 194 -9.61 -15.19 13.63
CA ASP A 194 -8.75 -15.49 14.79
C ASP A 194 -7.37 -14.82 14.64
N ILE A 195 -6.90 -14.66 13.40
CA ILE A 195 -5.56 -14.16 13.07
C ILE A 195 -5.66 -13.07 11.99
N VAL A 196 -4.88 -12.02 12.19
CA VAL A 196 -4.58 -11.01 11.15
C VAL A 196 -3.07 -10.93 10.96
N ALA A 197 -2.62 -10.76 9.70
CA ALA A 197 -1.26 -10.36 9.37
C ALA A 197 -1.30 -8.92 8.87
N ILE A 198 -0.68 -7.99 9.62
CA ILE A 198 -0.78 -6.55 9.37
C ILE A 198 0.44 -5.80 9.90
N PRO A 199 0.89 -4.71 9.26
CA PRO A 199 1.93 -3.85 9.83
C PRO A 199 1.50 -3.22 11.16
N PRO A 200 2.41 -3.06 12.13
CA PRO A 200 2.13 -2.50 13.45
C PRO A 200 1.46 -1.13 13.41
N VAL A 201 1.91 -0.25 12.50
CA VAL A 201 1.33 1.10 12.30
C VAL A 201 -0.16 1.00 11.95
N VAL A 202 -0.54 0.07 11.09
CA VAL A 202 -1.93 -0.12 10.66
C VAL A 202 -2.77 -0.71 11.79
N ALA A 203 -2.22 -1.67 12.56
CA ALA A 203 -2.90 -2.26 13.71
C ALA A 203 -3.25 -1.21 14.79
N LEU A 204 -2.35 -0.24 15.01
CA LEU A 204 -2.60 0.90 15.89
C LEU A 204 -3.66 1.83 15.31
N ALA A 205 -3.49 2.26 14.06
CA ALA A 205 -4.37 3.22 13.40
C ALA A 205 -5.83 2.73 13.30
N LEU A 206 -6.02 1.42 13.05
CA LEU A 206 -7.34 0.78 12.95
C LEU A 206 -7.83 0.17 14.27
N GLN A 207 -7.06 0.33 15.36
CA GLN A 207 -7.38 -0.13 16.72
C GLN A 207 -7.56 -1.66 16.83
N TRP A 208 -7.00 -2.45 15.91
CA TRP A 208 -7.12 -3.92 15.93
C TRP A 208 -6.39 -4.53 17.12
N HIS A 209 -5.31 -3.87 17.59
CA HIS A 209 -4.58 -4.23 18.80
C HIS A 209 -5.46 -4.39 20.03
N THR A 210 -6.64 -3.76 20.07
CA THR A 210 -7.60 -3.88 21.19
C THR A 210 -8.30 -5.24 21.22
N LYS A 211 -8.18 -6.05 20.17
CA LYS A 211 -8.87 -7.34 19.98
C LYS A 211 -7.93 -8.53 19.81
N VAL A 212 -6.64 -8.33 19.98
CA VAL A 212 -5.61 -9.37 19.94
C VAL A 212 -4.71 -9.26 21.18
N LYS A 213 -4.02 -10.35 21.53
CA LYS A 213 -3.17 -10.42 22.73
C LYS A 213 -1.70 -10.65 22.40
N TYR A 214 -1.44 -11.30 21.28
CA TYR A 214 -0.11 -11.72 20.88
C TYR A 214 0.29 -11.10 19.56
N VAL A 215 1.57 -10.81 19.41
CA VAL A 215 2.21 -10.47 18.15
C VAL A 215 3.38 -11.42 17.90
N THR A 216 3.32 -12.16 16.80
CA THR A 216 4.44 -13.01 16.35
C THR A 216 5.24 -12.22 15.32
N LYS A 217 6.49 -11.92 15.68
CA LYS A 217 7.38 -11.07 14.88
C LYS A 217 8.05 -11.86 13.76
N ILE A 218 7.27 -12.24 12.77
CA ILE A 218 7.68 -12.93 11.55
C ILE A 218 7.24 -12.12 10.33
N PRO A 219 8.12 -11.82 9.36
CA PRO A 219 7.77 -11.09 8.15
C PRO A 219 6.91 -11.98 7.24
N VAL A 220 5.58 -11.83 7.32
CA VAL A 220 4.66 -12.65 6.51
C VAL A 220 4.61 -12.16 5.07
N LEU A 221 4.44 -10.84 4.88
CA LEU A 221 4.44 -10.21 3.57
C LEU A 221 4.86 -8.74 3.71
N TYR A 222 5.42 -8.18 2.64
CA TYR A 222 5.72 -6.77 2.56
C TYR A 222 4.50 -6.00 2.06
N VAL A 223 4.14 -4.95 2.79
CA VAL A 223 3.00 -4.11 2.45
C VAL A 223 3.50 -2.81 1.83
N MET A 224 2.88 -2.40 0.74
CA MET A 224 3.16 -1.12 0.10
C MET A 224 1.86 -0.46 -0.36
N GLY A 225 1.93 0.86 -0.54
CA GLY A 225 0.86 1.65 -1.09
C GLY A 225 1.39 2.73 -2.02
N PHE A 226 0.52 3.28 -2.85
CA PHE A 226 0.89 4.33 -3.78
C PHE A 226 -0.30 5.24 -4.11
N LEU A 227 0.00 6.45 -4.55
CA LEU A 227 -0.95 7.37 -5.16
C LEU A 227 -0.96 7.12 -6.68
N ALA A 228 -2.13 6.91 -7.25
CA ALA A 228 -2.32 6.88 -8.69
C ALA A 228 -3.20 8.07 -9.10
N ILE A 229 -2.72 8.89 -10.04
CA ILE A 229 -3.44 10.01 -10.64
C ILE A 229 -3.74 9.67 -12.11
N ASP A 230 -4.97 9.91 -12.54
CA ASP A 230 -5.39 9.72 -13.92
C ASP A 230 -4.51 10.55 -14.87
N SER A 231 -3.82 9.88 -15.79
CA SER A 231 -2.91 10.51 -16.75
C SER A 231 -3.57 11.57 -17.63
N ARG A 232 -4.90 11.50 -17.83
CA ARG A 232 -5.65 12.55 -18.54
C ARG A 232 -5.65 13.87 -17.77
N THR A 233 -5.55 13.80 -16.43
CA THR A 233 -5.44 14.99 -15.59
C THR A 233 -4.04 15.59 -15.68
N VAL A 234 -3.00 14.77 -15.56
CA VAL A 234 -1.60 15.20 -15.62
C VAL A 234 -1.27 15.81 -16.99
N LYS A 235 -1.66 15.17 -18.08
CA LYS A 235 -1.45 15.65 -19.47
C LYS A 235 -2.08 17.01 -19.78
N ARG A 236 -2.98 17.52 -18.96
CA ARG A 236 -3.61 18.85 -19.12
C ARG A 236 -2.87 19.94 -18.34
N LEU A 237 -1.93 19.57 -17.50
CA LEU A 237 -1.11 20.52 -16.76
C LEU A 237 -0.11 21.20 -17.71
N ARG A 238 0.35 22.36 -17.33
CA ARG A 238 1.49 22.99 -17.97
C ARG A 238 2.75 22.16 -17.64
N PRO A 239 3.74 22.09 -18.54
CA PRO A 239 4.97 21.34 -18.25
C PRO A 239 5.64 21.74 -16.92
N ASP A 240 5.72 23.03 -16.62
CA ASP A 240 6.30 23.53 -15.38
C ASP A 240 5.49 23.11 -14.13
N ASP A 241 4.17 23.08 -14.25
CA ASP A 241 3.26 22.68 -13.16
C ASP A 241 3.31 21.15 -12.95
N GLU A 242 3.42 20.37 -14.02
CA GLU A 242 3.64 18.90 -13.95
C GLU A 242 4.96 18.58 -13.27
N MET A 243 6.02 19.32 -13.60
CA MET A 243 7.34 19.16 -12.97
C MET A 243 7.26 19.42 -11.47
N VAL A 244 6.63 20.51 -11.03
CA VAL A 244 6.42 20.81 -9.60
C VAL A 244 5.63 19.70 -8.91
N LEU A 245 4.54 19.22 -9.53
CA LEU A 245 3.73 18.12 -8.99
C LEU A 245 4.58 16.85 -8.79
N SER A 246 5.39 16.49 -9.79
CA SER A 246 6.26 15.32 -9.75
C SER A 246 7.32 15.45 -8.66
N GLU A 247 8.08 16.54 -8.65
CA GLU A 247 9.15 16.78 -7.68
C GLU A 247 8.65 16.68 -6.23
N VAL A 248 7.53 17.35 -5.93
CA VAL A 248 7.00 17.35 -4.56
C VAL A 248 6.45 15.98 -4.17
N LEU A 249 5.70 15.32 -5.04
CA LEU A 249 5.16 14.00 -4.73
C LEU A 249 6.26 12.93 -4.62
N GLU A 250 7.27 12.95 -5.48
CA GLU A 250 8.41 12.03 -5.40
C GLU A 250 9.22 12.26 -4.12
N SER A 251 9.41 13.52 -3.71
CA SER A 251 10.06 13.85 -2.42
C SER A 251 9.27 13.27 -1.25
N ILE A 252 7.94 13.42 -1.24
CA ILE A 252 7.10 12.85 -0.18
C ILE A 252 7.26 11.34 -0.11
N TYR A 253 7.23 10.64 -1.26
CA TYR A 253 7.39 9.18 -1.29
C TYR A 253 8.75 8.73 -0.78
N LYS A 254 9.81 9.44 -1.14
CA LYS A 254 11.17 9.18 -0.64
C LYS A 254 11.25 9.36 0.88
N ASP A 255 10.66 10.42 1.41
CA ASP A 255 10.65 10.68 2.85
C ASP A 255 9.85 9.63 3.61
N VAL A 256 8.66 9.28 3.13
CA VAL A 256 7.80 8.24 3.73
C VAL A 256 8.54 6.89 3.74
N ASP A 257 9.24 6.55 2.67
CA ASP A 257 9.97 5.31 2.56
C ASP A 257 11.15 5.24 3.55
N LEU A 258 11.92 6.33 3.67
CA LEU A 258 13.02 6.43 4.63
C LEU A 258 12.57 6.31 6.10
N MET A 259 11.34 6.73 6.41
CA MET A 259 10.82 6.71 7.78
C MET A 259 10.07 5.43 8.13
N SER A 260 9.64 4.66 7.14
CA SER A 260 8.72 3.53 7.35
C SER A 260 9.27 2.46 8.31
N GLU A 261 10.57 2.21 8.28
CA GLU A 261 11.22 1.24 9.18
C GLU A 261 11.22 1.74 10.64
N LYS A 262 11.54 3.02 10.84
CA LYS A 262 11.47 3.64 12.16
C LYS A 262 10.04 3.65 12.68
N ASP A 263 9.08 4.08 11.87
CA ASP A 263 7.66 4.14 12.23
C ASP A 263 7.11 2.75 12.58
N THR A 264 7.53 1.70 11.84
CA THR A 264 7.17 0.31 12.13
C THR A 264 7.74 -0.16 13.47
N ASN A 265 9.00 0.17 13.76
CA ASN A 265 9.64 -0.19 15.02
C ASN A 265 9.01 0.56 16.21
N ASP A 266 8.77 1.86 16.07
CA ASP A 266 8.12 2.68 17.11
C ASP A 266 6.68 2.16 17.38
N ALA A 267 5.94 1.82 16.33
CA ALA A 267 4.61 1.25 16.45
C ALA A 267 4.63 -0.14 17.11
N MET A 268 5.62 -1.00 16.80
CA MET A 268 5.79 -2.29 17.48
C MET A 268 6.05 -2.08 18.97
N GLN A 269 6.95 -1.18 19.35
CA GLN A 269 7.20 -0.86 20.74
C GLN A 269 5.95 -0.33 21.46
N ALA A 270 5.17 0.53 20.78
CA ALA A 270 3.90 1.01 21.32
C ALA A 270 2.92 -0.14 21.58
N LEU A 271 2.79 -1.10 20.64
CA LEU A 271 1.95 -2.29 20.80
C LEU A 271 2.37 -3.13 22.02
N LEU A 272 3.67 -3.35 22.22
CA LEU A 272 4.20 -4.07 23.37
C LEU A 272 3.95 -3.31 24.69
N ASN A 273 4.15 -2.00 24.68
CA ASN A 273 3.93 -1.15 25.87
C ASN A 273 2.47 -1.10 26.31
N ILE A 274 1.51 -1.23 25.40
CA ILE A 274 0.08 -1.31 25.73
C ILE A 274 -0.40 -2.71 26.06
N GLY A 275 0.51 -3.71 26.09
CA GLY A 275 0.26 -5.03 26.65
C GLY A 275 0.18 -6.19 25.66
N LEU A 276 0.51 -6.01 24.37
CA LEU A 276 0.68 -7.15 23.49
C LEU A 276 1.91 -7.97 23.90
N ILE A 277 1.79 -9.27 23.80
CA ILE A 277 2.85 -10.21 24.16
C ILE A 277 3.56 -10.65 22.89
N GLU A 278 4.87 -10.39 22.81
CA GLU A 278 5.69 -10.86 21.69
C GLU A 278 5.87 -12.38 21.77
N VAL A 279 5.70 -13.04 20.63
CA VAL A 279 5.90 -14.49 20.45
C VAL A 279 7.02 -14.69 19.43
N THR A 280 7.99 -15.53 19.78
CA THR A 280 9.03 -15.96 18.84
C THR A 280 8.47 -17.10 17.98
N PHE A 281 8.61 -16.98 16.68
CA PHE A 281 8.32 -18.05 15.73
C PHE A 281 9.57 -18.89 15.53
N ASP A 282 9.41 -20.20 15.42
CA ASP A 282 10.55 -21.11 15.20
C ASP A 282 11.15 -20.89 13.80
N GLU A 283 12.49 -20.75 13.73
CA GLU A 283 13.18 -20.48 12.47
C GLU A 283 13.09 -21.66 11.49
N ASN A 284 13.10 -22.90 11.98
CA ASN A 284 12.93 -24.07 11.11
C ASN A 284 11.51 -24.13 10.54
N GLU A 285 10.51 -23.75 11.34
CA GLU A 285 9.13 -23.64 10.87
C GLU A 285 8.95 -22.50 9.86
N TYR A 286 9.70 -21.40 10.00
CA TYR A 286 9.74 -20.33 8.99
C TYR A 286 10.29 -20.84 7.66
N ASN A 287 11.45 -21.50 7.69
CA ASN A 287 12.07 -22.08 6.48
C ASN A 287 11.14 -23.10 5.82
N LYS A 288 10.49 -23.95 6.61
CA LYS A 288 9.50 -24.91 6.12
C LYS A 288 8.32 -24.23 5.42
N LEU A 289 7.77 -23.11 5.95
CA LEU A 289 6.72 -22.34 5.29
C LEU A 289 7.19 -21.75 3.96
N THR A 290 8.42 -21.22 3.94
CA THR A 290 9.02 -20.65 2.73
C THR A 290 9.17 -21.73 1.65
N ASP A 291 9.73 -22.89 2.02
CA ASP A 291 9.92 -24.02 1.10
C ASP A 291 8.60 -24.54 0.53
N LEU A 292 7.56 -24.64 1.37
CA LEU A 292 6.22 -25.07 0.95
C LEU A 292 5.56 -24.10 -0.05
N LEU A 293 6.02 -22.86 -0.14
CA LEU A 293 5.47 -21.85 -1.06
C LEU A 293 6.26 -21.70 -2.36
N ILE A 294 7.44 -22.31 -2.52
CA ILE A 294 8.24 -22.22 -3.74
C ILE A 294 7.43 -22.71 -4.95
N GLN A 295 6.91 -23.93 -4.88
CA GLN A 295 6.13 -24.51 -5.99
C GLN A 295 4.81 -23.75 -6.23
N PRO A 296 3.99 -23.43 -5.20
CA PRO A 296 2.78 -22.61 -5.38
C PRO A 296 3.06 -21.23 -6.00
N ASN A 297 4.17 -20.58 -5.66
CA ASN A 297 4.54 -19.30 -6.27
C ASN A 297 4.89 -19.45 -7.76
N GLN A 298 5.61 -20.52 -8.14
CA GLN A 298 5.86 -20.83 -9.55
C GLN A 298 4.56 -21.11 -10.32
N GLU A 299 3.66 -21.89 -9.75
CA GLU A 299 2.34 -22.16 -10.34
C GLU A 299 1.52 -20.87 -10.52
N MET A 300 1.58 -19.94 -9.55
CA MET A 300 0.93 -18.65 -9.67
C MET A 300 1.54 -17.78 -10.79
N ALA A 301 2.86 -17.84 -10.99
CA ALA A 301 3.53 -17.18 -12.11
C ALA A 301 3.11 -17.82 -13.46
N ASP A 302 3.08 -19.15 -13.56
CA ASP A 302 2.65 -19.87 -14.76
C ASP A 302 1.16 -19.59 -15.09
N ASP A 303 0.33 -19.37 -14.09
CA ASP A 303 -1.08 -18.93 -14.22
C ASP A 303 -1.22 -17.44 -14.61
N GLY A 304 -0.12 -16.68 -14.73
CA GLY A 304 -0.11 -15.26 -15.11
C GLY A 304 -0.60 -14.32 -13.98
N MET A 305 -0.52 -14.72 -12.72
CA MET A 305 -0.85 -13.85 -11.58
C MET A 305 0.21 -12.76 -11.33
N PHE A 306 1.37 -12.92 -11.91
CA PHE A 306 2.49 -11.98 -12.10
C PHE A 306 3.41 -12.57 -13.16
N SER A 307 4.32 -11.77 -13.75
CA SER A 307 5.20 -12.31 -14.78
C SER A 307 6.25 -13.26 -14.19
N LYS A 308 6.48 -14.36 -14.91
CA LYS A 308 7.47 -15.36 -14.50
C LYS A 308 8.88 -14.78 -14.52
N GLU A 309 9.18 -13.99 -15.55
CA GLU A 309 10.48 -13.32 -15.68
C GLU A 309 10.80 -12.46 -14.45
N LEU A 310 9.80 -11.69 -13.99
CA LEU A 310 9.96 -10.84 -12.81
C LEU A 310 10.14 -11.68 -11.54
N TYR A 311 9.38 -12.77 -11.39
CA TYR A 311 9.51 -13.67 -10.25
C TYR A 311 10.89 -14.35 -10.21
N ASP A 312 11.34 -14.90 -11.36
CA ASP A 312 12.64 -15.55 -11.48
C ASP A 312 13.78 -14.55 -11.21
N GLN A 313 13.68 -13.33 -11.75
CA GLN A 313 14.64 -12.26 -11.51
C GLN A 313 14.74 -11.92 -10.01
N ILE A 314 13.61 -11.69 -9.35
CA ILE A 314 13.58 -11.35 -7.92
C ILE A 314 14.14 -12.51 -7.09
N SER A 315 13.74 -13.75 -7.39
CA SER A 315 14.21 -14.94 -6.68
C SER A 315 15.73 -15.13 -6.75
N MET A 316 16.37 -14.69 -7.83
CA MET A 316 17.86 -14.69 -7.93
C MET A 316 18.53 -13.67 -7.03
N TYR A 317 17.83 -12.59 -6.64
CA TYR A 317 18.41 -11.52 -5.83
C TYR A 317 18.25 -11.71 -4.33
N ILE A 318 17.31 -12.55 -3.91
CA ILE A 318 16.97 -12.78 -2.48
C ILE A 318 17.40 -14.16 -1.96
N ASN A 319 17.93 -15.02 -2.82
CA ASN A 319 18.58 -16.30 -2.49
C ASN A 319 20.10 -16.13 -2.59
#